data_bbb4caeb43b2849b2ea5dd40e691bc65
#
_entry.id   bbb4caeb43b2849b2ea5dd40e691bc65
#
_cell.length_a   1.000
_cell.length_b   1.000
_cell.length_c   1.000
_cell.angle_alpha   90.00
_cell.angle_beta   90.00
_cell.angle_gamma   90.00
#
_symmetry.space_group_name_H-M   'P 1'
#
loop_
_entity.id
_entity.type
_entity.pdbx_description
1 polymer ?
#
loop_
_entity_poly.entity_id
_entity_poly.type
_entity_poly.pdbx_seq_one_letter_code
_entity_poly.pdbx_strand_id
1 'polypeptide(L)'
;MAKLHFLKSVTDTINTSFILESGDSLVVVDGGYVTETPYVYEYLKALGGHVDIWFITHFHDDHFGCLFTLLNEHPDIRVDKLCYTFPSDEFIVGHESIQTILTSRTWIGIIRDTVAKLGIPVVEPHAGDIYEFDGGNAVVRVLRTFDPASNSINDTSTVLRMEADGKSVLILGDLGTQGSRHLLATVEPELLRCDYVQMSHHGQDGATREVYEAIRPTYCLWPTPTWLWDNQGPGGYDTGFFETVVTRGWISALHCVKRHYLMQEGTHVIDLGEH
;
A
#
# COMPACT_ATOMS: atom_id res chain seq x y z
N MET A 1 18.32 -4.13 -13.36
CA MET A 1 17.34 -3.06 -13.50
C MET A 1 16.16 -3.41 -12.60
N ALA A 2 15.73 -2.45 -11.83
CA ALA A 2 14.61 -2.64 -10.92
C ALA A 2 13.27 -2.42 -11.62
N LYS A 3 12.24 -3.13 -11.20
CA LYS A 3 10.88 -3.00 -11.71
C LYS A 3 9.90 -2.81 -10.56
N LEU A 4 8.96 -1.91 -10.78
CA LEU A 4 7.79 -1.77 -9.92
C LEU A 4 6.61 -2.47 -10.58
N HIS A 5 6.07 -3.48 -9.91
CA HIS A 5 4.85 -4.14 -10.33
C HIS A 5 3.69 -3.56 -9.51
N PHE A 6 2.74 -2.96 -10.18
CA PHE A 6 1.48 -2.53 -9.61
C PHE A 6 0.40 -3.50 -10.08
N LEU A 7 -0.09 -4.34 -9.17
CA LEU A 7 -0.99 -5.43 -9.52
C LEU A 7 -2.42 -4.94 -9.67
N LYS A 8 -3.13 -5.51 -10.66
CA LYS A 8 -4.57 -5.28 -10.82
C LYS A 8 -5.36 -6.00 -9.74
N SER A 9 -6.59 -5.57 -9.47
CA SER A 9 -7.59 -6.44 -8.85
C SER A 9 -8.21 -7.35 -9.91
N VAL A 10 -8.43 -8.61 -9.54
CA VAL A 10 -9.15 -9.57 -10.41
C VAL A 10 -10.66 -9.61 -10.13
N THR A 11 -11.09 -8.96 -9.05
CA THR A 11 -12.48 -8.92 -8.60
C THR A 11 -13.13 -7.54 -8.73
N ASP A 12 -12.43 -6.55 -9.31
CA ASP A 12 -12.83 -5.14 -9.40
C ASP A 12 -13.25 -4.56 -8.03
N THR A 13 -12.49 -4.93 -6.98
CA THR A 13 -12.63 -4.38 -5.63
C THR A 13 -11.50 -3.42 -5.31
N ILE A 14 -11.67 -2.64 -4.24
CA ILE A 14 -10.55 -1.88 -3.66
C ILE A 14 -9.44 -2.88 -3.32
N ASN A 15 -8.21 -2.56 -3.69
CA ASN A 15 -7.08 -3.47 -3.55
C ASN A 15 -5.77 -2.68 -3.67
N THR A 16 -4.85 -2.91 -2.76
CA THR A 16 -3.50 -2.33 -2.85
C THR A 16 -2.48 -3.45 -2.87
N SER A 17 -1.70 -3.55 -3.95
CA SER A 17 -0.66 -4.57 -4.08
C SER A 17 0.47 -4.08 -4.98
N PHE A 18 1.67 -3.97 -4.41
CA PHE A 18 2.89 -3.55 -5.10
C PHE A 18 4.03 -4.53 -4.84
N ILE A 19 4.87 -4.74 -5.86
CA ILE A 19 6.11 -5.50 -5.73
C ILE A 19 7.24 -4.67 -6.33
N LEU A 20 8.32 -4.48 -5.56
CA LEU A 20 9.59 -3.99 -6.07
C LEU A 20 10.50 -5.19 -6.32
N GLU A 21 10.84 -5.43 -7.59
CA GLU A 21 11.82 -6.40 -8.04
C GLU A 21 13.15 -5.68 -8.29
N SER A 22 14.26 -6.12 -7.66
CA SER A 22 15.59 -5.61 -7.94
C SER A 22 16.62 -6.74 -7.77
N GLY A 23 17.32 -7.09 -8.86
CA GLY A 23 18.16 -8.27 -8.89
C GLY A 23 17.37 -9.54 -8.56
N ASP A 24 17.81 -10.27 -7.53
CA ASP A 24 17.11 -11.46 -7.00
C ASP A 24 16.19 -11.12 -5.82
N SER A 25 16.07 -9.84 -5.44
CA SER A 25 15.28 -9.41 -4.29
C SER A 25 13.87 -9.02 -4.69
N LEU A 26 12.88 -9.46 -3.89
CA LEU A 26 11.49 -9.06 -3.98
C LEU A 26 11.03 -8.42 -2.67
N VAL A 27 10.52 -7.20 -2.77
CA VAL A 27 9.85 -6.49 -1.68
C VAL A 27 8.38 -6.36 -2.02
N VAL A 28 7.48 -6.87 -1.18
CA VAL A 28 6.04 -6.76 -1.39
C VAL A 28 5.45 -5.76 -0.41
N VAL A 29 4.51 -4.94 -0.88
CA VAL A 29 3.72 -4.03 -0.05
C VAL A 29 2.25 -4.34 -0.25
N ASP A 30 1.57 -4.64 0.87
CA ASP A 30 0.18 -5.06 0.92
C ASP A 30 -0.08 -6.35 0.10
N GLY A 31 -1.21 -6.52 -0.54
CA GLY A 31 -1.50 -7.73 -1.32
C GLY A 31 -2.98 -7.88 -1.65
N GLY A 32 -3.80 -7.03 -1.03
CA GLY A 32 -5.22 -7.00 -1.27
C GLY A 32 -6.06 -7.98 -0.46
N TYR A 33 -7.30 -8.10 -0.83
CA TYR A 33 -8.27 -9.03 -0.23
C TYR A 33 -7.88 -10.49 -0.40
N VAL A 34 -8.46 -11.34 0.44
CA VAL A 34 -8.38 -12.80 0.33
C VAL A 34 -8.72 -13.33 -1.08
N THR A 35 -9.63 -12.69 -1.77
CA THR A 35 -10.05 -13.07 -3.13
C THR A 35 -8.98 -12.86 -4.20
N GLU A 36 -7.98 -12.04 -3.92
CA GLU A 36 -6.84 -11.79 -4.81
C GLU A 36 -5.75 -12.88 -4.69
N THR A 37 -5.80 -13.73 -3.65
CA THR A 37 -4.77 -14.73 -3.34
C THR A 37 -4.36 -15.60 -4.52
N PRO A 38 -5.28 -16.18 -5.33
CA PRO A 38 -4.87 -17.03 -6.45
C PRO A 38 -4.02 -16.28 -7.49
N TYR A 39 -4.37 -15.02 -7.75
CA TYR A 39 -3.65 -14.19 -8.71
C TYR A 39 -2.27 -13.78 -8.19
N VAL A 40 -2.21 -13.31 -6.95
CA VAL A 40 -0.94 -12.90 -6.31
C VAL A 40 0.00 -14.10 -6.16
N TYR A 41 -0.53 -15.28 -5.82
CA TYR A 41 0.24 -16.53 -5.76
C TYR A 41 0.93 -16.85 -7.08
N GLU A 42 0.15 -16.94 -8.18
CA GLU A 42 0.70 -17.25 -9.50
C GLU A 42 1.72 -16.18 -9.94
N TYR A 43 1.45 -14.92 -9.60
CA TYR A 43 2.34 -13.83 -9.93
C TYR A 43 3.68 -13.95 -9.19
N LEU A 44 3.67 -14.19 -7.88
CA LEU A 44 4.88 -14.40 -7.08
C LEU A 44 5.64 -15.65 -7.50
N LYS A 45 4.93 -16.73 -7.88
CA LYS A 45 5.55 -17.94 -8.43
C LYS A 45 6.33 -17.65 -9.72
N ALA A 46 5.75 -16.83 -10.60
CA ALA A 46 6.43 -16.43 -11.84
C ALA A 46 7.69 -15.59 -11.58
N LEU A 47 7.76 -14.88 -10.44
CA LEU A 47 8.92 -14.13 -9.96
C LEU A 47 9.88 -14.95 -9.08
N GLY A 48 9.70 -16.27 -9.00
CA GLY A 48 10.60 -17.16 -8.27
C GLY A 48 10.10 -17.62 -6.89
N GLY A 49 9.01 -17.07 -6.38
CA GLY A 49 8.35 -17.53 -5.15
C GLY A 49 9.08 -17.22 -3.84
N HIS A 50 10.06 -16.32 -3.86
CA HIS A 50 10.80 -15.88 -2.68
C HIS A 50 10.63 -14.37 -2.47
N VAL A 51 10.20 -13.97 -1.28
CA VAL A 51 9.99 -12.58 -0.87
C VAL A 51 10.93 -12.27 0.30
N ASP A 52 11.81 -11.28 0.16
CA ASP A 52 12.75 -10.88 1.22
C ASP A 52 12.04 -10.21 2.38
N ILE A 53 11.08 -9.33 2.08
CA ILE A 53 10.25 -8.67 3.08
C ILE A 53 8.87 -8.34 2.52
N TRP A 54 7.86 -8.52 3.37
CA TRP A 54 6.49 -8.13 3.04
C TRP A 54 6.01 -7.08 4.04
N PHE A 55 5.78 -5.87 3.56
CA PHE A 55 5.22 -4.77 4.34
C PHE A 55 3.69 -4.79 4.30
N ILE A 56 3.05 -4.51 5.43
CA ILE A 56 1.63 -4.16 5.50
C ILE A 56 1.54 -2.71 5.96
N THR A 57 0.87 -1.89 5.17
CA THR A 57 0.76 -0.46 5.45
C THR A 57 -0.11 -0.19 6.67
N HIS A 58 -1.28 -0.82 6.73
CA HIS A 58 -2.20 -0.70 7.85
C HIS A 58 -3.14 -1.92 7.94
N PHE A 59 -4.04 -1.92 8.91
CA PHE A 59 -4.76 -3.12 9.32
C PHE A 59 -6.20 -3.19 8.77
N HIS A 60 -6.35 -3.08 7.43
CA HIS A 60 -7.58 -3.41 6.71
C HIS A 60 -7.37 -4.61 5.80
N ASP A 61 -8.41 -5.43 5.63
CA ASP A 61 -8.33 -6.72 4.95
C ASP A 61 -8.12 -6.63 3.44
N ASP A 62 -8.41 -5.50 2.83
CA ASP A 62 -8.07 -5.17 1.44
C ASP A 62 -6.57 -4.79 1.24
N HIS A 63 -5.78 -4.83 2.31
CA HIS A 63 -4.32 -4.70 2.29
C HIS A 63 -3.62 -5.98 2.69
N PHE A 64 -4.05 -6.64 3.75
CA PHE A 64 -3.35 -7.82 4.30
C PHE A 64 -4.04 -9.16 4.01
N GLY A 65 -5.29 -9.18 3.56
CA GLY A 65 -6.09 -10.42 3.48
C GLY A 65 -5.46 -11.49 2.60
N CYS A 66 -4.88 -11.10 1.48
CA CYS A 66 -4.15 -12.00 0.58
C CYS A 66 -2.95 -12.65 1.27
N LEU A 67 -2.10 -11.88 1.95
CA LEU A 67 -0.86 -12.37 2.55
C LEU A 67 -1.11 -13.59 3.46
N PHE A 68 -2.01 -13.46 4.42
CA PHE A 68 -2.19 -14.51 5.41
C PHE A 68 -2.90 -15.74 4.87
N THR A 69 -3.74 -15.56 3.87
CA THR A 69 -4.33 -16.68 3.12
C THR A 69 -3.25 -17.41 2.33
N LEU A 70 -2.42 -16.66 1.61
CA LEU A 70 -1.32 -17.19 0.83
C LEU A 70 -0.34 -18.00 1.70
N LEU A 71 0.08 -17.44 2.84
CA LEU A 71 0.99 -18.13 3.76
C LEU A 71 0.45 -19.44 4.32
N ASN A 72 -0.88 -19.55 4.51
CA ASN A 72 -1.51 -20.77 5.00
C ASN A 72 -1.71 -21.83 3.92
N GLU A 73 -2.02 -21.42 2.70
CA GLU A 73 -2.44 -22.32 1.61
C GLU A 73 -1.29 -22.67 0.66
N HIS A 74 -0.26 -21.82 0.56
CA HIS A 74 0.83 -21.93 -0.40
C HIS A 74 2.22 -21.95 0.27
N PRO A 75 2.60 -23.06 0.91
CA PRO A 75 3.87 -23.17 1.65
C PRO A 75 5.12 -23.15 0.73
N ASP A 76 4.92 -23.16 -0.57
CA ASP A 76 5.96 -23.02 -1.60
C ASP A 76 6.31 -21.56 -1.91
N ILE A 77 5.58 -20.60 -1.38
CA ILE A 77 5.99 -19.20 -1.33
C ILE A 77 6.75 -18.97 -0.02
N ARG A 78 8.00 -18.60 -0.15
CA ARG A 78 8.86 -18.27 0.98
C ARG A 78 8.85 -16.77 1.25
N VAL A 79 8.59 -16.41 2.50
CA VAL A 79 8.69 -15.02 2.99
C VAL A 79 9.68 -14.99 4.14
N ASP A 80 10.77 -14.22 3.98
CA ASP A 80 11.84 -14.19 4.99
C ASP A 80 11.46 -13.30 6.18
N LYS A 81 10.66 -12.25 5.96
CA LYS A 81 10.30 -11.29 6.99
C LYS A 81 8.96 -10.61 6.70
N LEU A 82 8.18 -10.39 7.74
CA LEU A 82 6.99 -9.54 7.72
C LEU A 82 7.29 -8.22 8.45
N CYS A 83 6.77 -7.11 7.93
CA CYS A 83 6.97 -5.80 8.53
C CYS A 83 5.64 -5.07 8.67
N TYR A 84 5.12 -4.99 9.88
CA TYR A 84 3.84 -4.33 10.19
C TYR A 84 3.69 -4.03 11.69
N THR A 85 2.74 -3.15 12.02
CA THR A 85 2.29 -2.89 13.39
C THR A 85 0.82 -3.25 13.52
N PHE A 86 0.47 -4.01 14.57
CA PHE A 86 -0.93 -4.26 14.93
C PHE A 86 -1.49 -3.13 15.80
N PRO A 87 -2.66 -2.58 15.47
CA PRO A 87 -3.38 -1.76 16.42
C PRO A 87 -3.80 -2.57 17.67
N SER A 88 -3.86 -1.91 18.82
CA SER A 88 -4.38 -2.56 20.04
C SER A 88 -5.90 -2.77 19.95
N ASP A 89 -6.42 -3.70 20.77
CA ASP A 89 -7.87 -3.91 20.87
C ASP A 89 -8.61 -2.62 21.27
N GLU A 90 -8.03 -1.83 22.19
CA GLU A 90 -8.60 -0.55 22.62
C GLU A 90 -8.66 0.45 21.46
N PHE A 91 -7.61 0.49 20.64
CA PHE A 91 -7.59 1.36 19.48
C PHE A 91 -8.70 0.98 18.49
N ILE A 92 -8.81 -0.29 18.12
CA ILE A 92 -9.83 -0.79 17.18
C ILE A 92 -11.25 -0.47 17.69
N VAL A 93 -11.52 -0.79 18.95
CA VAL A 93 -12.85 -0.53 19.59
C VAL A 93 -13.17 0.95 19.64
N GLY A 94 -12.17 1.82 19.83
CA GLY A 94 -12.35 3.26 19.93
C GLY A 94 -12.61 3.97 18.60
N HIS A 95 -12.25 3.35 17.47
CA HIS A 95 -12.19 4.05 16.18
C HIS A 95 -12.96 3.38 15.04
N GLU A 96 -13.50 2.16 15.25
CA GLU A 96 -14.11 1.40 14.18
C GLU A 96 -15.56 1.01 14.44
N SER A 97 -16.27 0.66 13.38
CA SER A 97 -17.62 0.09 13.46
C SER A 97 -17.59 -1.29 14.13
N ILE A 98 -18.71 -1.72 14.70
CA ILE A 98 -18.83 -3.06 15.31
C ILE A 98 -18.46 -4.15 14.30
N GLN A 99 -18.87 -4.01 13.04
CA GLN A 99 -18.54 -4.98 12.00
C GLN A 99 -17.04 -5.05 11.74
N THR A 100 -16.39 -3.91 11.61
CA THR A 100 -14.92 -3.81 11.42
C THR A 100 -14.17 -4.37 12.63
N ILE A 101 -14.64 -4.09 13.86
CA ILE A 101 -14.06 -4.64 15.09
C ILE A 101 -14.08 -6.17 15.08
N LEU A 102 -15.21 -6.78 14.74
CA LEU A 102 -15.34 -8.24 14.70
C LEU A 102 -14.44 -8.87 13.64
N THR A 103 -14.41 -8.27 12.45
CA THR A 103 -13.55 -8.69 11.34
C THR A 103 -12.08 -8.58 11.73
N SER A 104 -11.66 -7.44 12.25
CA SER A 104 -10.26 -7.19 12.65
C SER A 104 -9.80 -8.16 13.73
N ARG A 105 -10.64 -8.41 14.77
CA ARG A 105 -10.30 -9.38 15.83
C ARG A 105 -10.14 -10.79 15.30
N THR A 106 -11.01 -11.22 14.38
CA THR A 106 -10.89 -12.53 13.74
C THR A 106 -9.58 -12.63 12.98
N TRP A 107 -9.24 -11.63 12.19
CA TRP A 107 -8.00 -11.60 11.43
C TRP A 107 -6.76 -11.55 12.32
N ILE A 108 -6.74 -10.76 13.39
CA ILE A 108 -5.62 -10.71 14.34
C ILE A 108 -5.30 -12.09 14.88
N GLY A 109 -6.34 -12.87 15.24
CA GLY A 109 -6.17 -14.25 15.69
C GLY A 109 -5.53 -15.13 14.61
N ILE A 110 -6.09 -15.12 13.39
CA ILE A 110 -5.57 -15.89 12.25
C ILE A 110 -4.11 -15.54 11.97
N ILE A 111 -3.78 -14.27 11.97
CA ILE A 111 -2.43 -13.78 11.68
C ILE A 111 -1.43 -14.24 12.72
N ARG A 112 -1.73 -14.06 14.01
CA ARG A 112 -0.87 -14.50 15.11
C ARG A 112 -0.60 -16.00 15.06
N ASP A 113 -1.65 -16.79 14.82
CA ASP A 113 -1.53 -18.25 14.70
C ASP A 113 -0.69 -18.66 13.49
N THR A 114 -0.91 -18.01 12.35
CA THR A 114 -0.15 -18.25 11.11
C THR A 114 1.32 -17.93 11.30
N VAL A 115 1.64 -16.75 11.81
CA VAL A 115 3.02 -16.32 12.05
C VAL A 115 3.72 -17.23 13.06
N ALA A 116 3.05 -17.57 14.18
CA ALA A 116 3.60 -18.48 15.17
C ALA A 116 3.86 -19.88 14.60
N LYS A 117 2.93 -20.42 13.80
CA LYS A 117 3.04 -21.72 13.14
C LYS A 117 4.20 -21.77 12.15
N LEU A 118 4.39 -20.73 11.37
CA LEU A 118 5.40 -20.69 10.31
C LEU A 118 6.76 -20.20 10.80
N GLY A 119 6.82 -19.56 11.97
CA GLY A 119 8.06 -19.03 12.53
C GLY A 119 8.67 -17.88 11.72
N ILE A 120 7.85 -17.16 10.94
CA ILE A 120 8.33 -16.02 10.13
C ILE A 120 8.64 -14.84 11.07
N PRO A 121 9.83 -14.24 10.98
CA PRO A 121 10.18 -13.05 11.75
C PRO A 121 9.25 -11.89 11.44
N VAL A 122 8.71 -11.25 12.47
CA VAL A 122 7.94 -10.00 12.36
C VAL A 122 8.77 -8.86 12.90
N VAL A 123 8.85 -7.79 12.12
CA VAL A 123 9.53 -6.54 12.50
C VAL A 123 8.46 -5.44 12.57
N GLU A 124 8.48 -4.70 13.65
CA GLU A 124 7.68 -3.49 13.78
C GLU A 124 8.41 -2.32 13.09
N PRO A 125 7.80 -1.65 12.11
CA PRO A 125 8.43 -0.53 11.42
C PRO A 125 8.49 0.71 12.32
N HIS A 126 9.62 1.44 12.27
CA HIS A 126 9.78 2.74 12.94
C HIS A 126 10.15 3.81 11.92
N ALA A 127 9.66 5.03 12.12
CA ALA A 127 10.04 6.15 11.26
C ALA A 127 11.56 6.35 11.28
N GLY A 128 12.16 6.39 10.10
CA GLY A 128 13.62 6.46 9.91
C GLY A 128 14.28 5.10 9.63
N ASP A 129 13.59 3.98 9.78
CA ASP A 129 14.14 2.66 9.41
C ASP A 129 14.46 2.61 7.91
N ILE A 130 15.56 1.93 7.59
CA ILE A 130 16.05 1.74 6.23
C ILE A 130 16.32 0.26 5.98
N TYR A 131 15.78 -0.26 4.90
CA TYR A 131 15.99 -1.63 4.44
C TYR A 131 16.67 -1.57 3.07
N GLU A 132 17.79 -2.26 2.93
CA GLU A 132 18.58 -2.31 1.70
C GLU A 132 18.49 -3.69 1.05
N PHE A 133 18.36 -3.70 -0.28
CA PHE A 133 18.21 -4.90 -1.10
C PHE A 133 19.14 -4.81 -2.31
N ASP A 134 19.41 -5.97 -2.95
CA ASP A 134 20.23 -6.04 -4.15
C ASP A 134 21.58 -5.28 -4.01
N GLY A 135 22.27 -5.51 -2.89
CA GLY A 135 23.56 -4.85 -2.62
C GLY A 135 23.48 -3.32 -2.45
N GLY A 136 22.30 -2.78 -2.12
CA GLY A 136 22.05 -1.35 -1.96
C GLY A 136 21.50 -0.64 -3.20
N ASN A 137 21.23 -1.40 -4.29
CA ASN A 137 20.60 -0.85 -5.51
C ASN A 137 19.12 -0.51 -5.31
N ALA A 138 18.47 -1.18 -4.37
CA ALA A 138 17.11 -0.88 -3.95
C ALA A 138 17.06 -0.60 -2.44
N VAL A 139 16.32 0.44 -2.06
CA VAL A 139 16.21 0.90 -0.66
C VAL A 139 14.74 1.17 -0.35
N VAL A 140 14.29 0.72 0.82
CA VAL A 140 12.99 1.10 1.38
C VAL A 140 13.20 1.87 2.67
N ARG A 141 12.65 3.06 2.76
CA ARG A 141 12.66 3.92 3.95
C ARG A 141 11.25 4.01 4.52
N VAL A 142 11.15 3.85 5.84
CA VAL A 142 9.92 4.12 6.58
C VAL A 142 9.88 5.61 6.91
N LEU A 143 8.96 6.35 6.32
CA LEU A 143 8.81 7.79 6.58
C LEU A 143 7.86 8.06 7.76
N ARG A 144 6.85 7.23 7.91
CA ARG A 144 5.85 7.29 8.98
C ARG A 144 5.39 5.88 9.31
N THR A 145 4.99 5.66 10.55
CA THR A 145 4.43 4.40 11.02
C THR A 145 3.20 4.64 11.88
N PHE A 146 2.63 3.57 12.44
CA PHE A 146 1.52 3.63 13.38
C PHE A 146 1.72 4.69 14.46
N ASP A 147 0.70 5.52 14.66
CA ASP A 147 0.61 6.50 15.73
C ASP A 147 -0.64 6.21 16.57
N PRO A 148 -0.51 5.89 17.87
CA PRO A 148 -1.65 5.64 18.75
C PRO A 148 -2.62 6.83 18.88
N ALA A 149 -2.18 8.05 18.53
CA ALA A 149 -3.01 9.24 18.50
C ALA A 149 -3.83 9.39 17.20
N SER A 150 -3.71 8.44 16.26
CA SER A 150 -4.50 8.44 15.03
C SER A 150 -6.00 8.25 15.30
N ASN A 151 -6.85 8.84 14.45
CA ASN A 151 -8.30 8.83 14.59
C ASN A 151 -9.00 7.65 13.90
N SER A 152 -8.26 6.90 13.07
CA SER A 152 -8.79 5.76 12.32
C SER A 152 -7.69 4.75 12.02
N ILE A 153 -8.05 3.53 11.62
CA ILE A 153 -7.08 2.54 11.15
C ILE A 153 -6.36 3.05 9.90
N ASN A 154 -7.04 3.73 8.99
CA ASN A 154 -6.43 4.33 7.81
C ASN A 154 -5.31 5.32 8.18
N ASP A 155 -5.53 6.19 9.15
CA ASP A 155 -4.54 7.15 9.62
C ASP A 155 -3.33 6.50 10.32
N THR A 156 -3.38 5.18 10.59
CA THR A 156 -2.23 4.42 11.10
C THR A 156 -1.27 3.96 10.00
N SER A 157 -1.57 4.22 8.74
CA SER A 157 -0.79 3.75 7.59
C SER A 157 0.69 4.05 7.72
N THR A 158 1.50 3.01 7.54
CA THR A 158 2.95 3.10 7.37
C THR A 158 3.24 3.67 5.99
N VAL A 159 3.93 4.81 5.93
CA VAL A 159 4.32 5.45 4.68
C VAL A 159 5.73 4.99 4.31
N LEU A 160 5.85 4.42 3.12
CA LEU A 160 7.11 3.86 2.61
C LEU A 160 7.61 4.67 1.41
N ARG A 161 8.91 4.96 1.41
CA ARG A 161 9.62 5.45 0.24
C ARG A 161 10.54 4.36 -0.29
N MET A 162 10.28 3.90 -1.49
CA MET A 162 11.12 2.93 -2.19
C MET A 162 11.96 3.68 -3.23
N GLU A 163 13.25 3.36 -3.30
CA GLU A 163 14.20 3.96 -4.23
C GLU A 163 14.96 2.85 -4.96
N ALA A 164 14.98 2.89 -6.28
CA ALA A 164 15.75 1.97 -7.12
C ALA A 164 16.04 2.58 -8.49
N ASP A 165 17.21 2.29 -9.06
CA ASP A 165 17.64 2.78 -10.39
C ASP A 165 17.44 4.29 -10.61
N GLY A 166 17.61 5.11 -9.56
CA GLY A 166 17.48 6.57 -9.59
C GLY A 166 16.02 7.07 -9.63
N LYS A 167 15.03 6.20 -9.45
CA LYS A 167 13.62 6.55 -9.31
C LYS A 167 13.15 6.33 -7.88
N SER A 168 12.11 7.06 -7.52
CA SER A 168 11.49 7.01 -6.20
C SER A 168 9.98 6.76 -6.30
N VAL A 169 9.49 5.87 -5.43
CA VAL A 169 8.07 5.50 -5.30
C VAL A 169 7.64 5.77 -3.88
N LEU A 170 6.54 6.49 -3.70
CA LEU A 170 5.96 6.74 -2.40
C LEU A 170 4.65 5.97 -2.25
N ILE A 171 4.59 5.10 -1.24
CA ILE A 171 3.40 4.35 -0.85
C ILE A 171 2.82 5.01 0.39
N LEU A 172 1.59 5.51 0.30
CA LEU A 172 0.90 6.23 1.36
C LEU A 172 -0.04 5.33 2.18
N GLY A 173 -0.32 4.10 1.68
CA GLY A 173 -1.42 3.29 2.20
C GLY A 173 -2.74 4.05 2.06
N ASP A 174 -3.53 4.03 3.12
CA ASP A 174 -4.82 4.71 3.16
C ASP A 174 -4.81 5.97 4.05
N LEU A 175 -3.62 6.58 4.14
CA LEU A 175 -3.38 7.76 4.97
C LEU A 175 -4.46 8.82 4.77
N GLY A 176 -5.19 9.13 5.85
CA GLY A 176 -6.25 10.15 5.84
C GLY A 176 -5.75 11.55 6.22
N THR A 177 -6.69 12.39 6.58
CA THR A 177 -6.43 13.82 6.87
C THR A 177 -5.50 14.05 8.06
N GLN A 178 -5.65 13.28 9.15
CA GLN A 178 -4.80 13.47 10.34
C GLN A 178 -3.38 12.97 10.06
N GLY A 179 -3.26 11.79 9.46
CA GLY A 179 -1.97 11.24 9.05
C GLY A 179 -1.25 12.14 8.06
N SER A 180 -1.98 12.79 7.14
CA SER A 180 -1.44 13.80 6.22
C SER A 180 -0.80 14.97 6.93
N ARG A 181 -1.48 15.54 7.94
CA ARG A 181 -0.92 16.65 8.74
C ARG A 181 0.33 16.24 9.48
N HIS A 182 0.33 15.05 10.07
CA HIS A 182 1.50 14.51 10.76
C HIS A 182 2.66 14.28 9.78
N LEU A 183 2.40 13.66 8.63
CA LEU A 183 3.42 13.43 7.58
C LEU A 183 4.08 14.74 7.15
N LEU A 184 3.29 15.77 6.84
CA LEU A 184 3.80 17.08 6.43
C LEU A 184 4.56 17.82 7.53
N ALA A 185 4.25 17.56 8.80
CA ALA A 185 4.89 18.21 9.93
C ALA A 185 6.20 17.55 10.36
N THR A 186 6.40 16.25 10.03
CA THR A 186 7.52 15.46 10.59
C THR A 186 8.50 14.95 9.56
N VAL A 187 8.12 14.90 8.28
CA VAL A 187 8.99 14.39 7.21
C VAL A 187 9.57 15.54 6.40
N GLU A 188 10.87 15.51 6.17
CA GLU A 188 11.56 16.50 5.37
C GLU A 188 10.98 16.54 3.94
N PRO A 189 10.74 17.74 3.38
CA PRO A 189 10.10 17.89 2.06
C PRO A 189 10.80 17.15 0.92
N GLU A 190 12.13 17.00 1.01
CA GLU A 190 12.93 16.27 0.02
C GLU A 190 12.62 14.78 -0.02
N LEU A 191 12.27 14.20 1.12
CA LEU A 191 11.88 12.79 1.22
C LEU A 191 10.45 12.54 0.74
N LEU A 192 9.60 13.59 0.72
CA LEU A 192 8.25 13.49 0.17
C LEU A 192 8.25 13.54 -1.36
N ARG A 193 9.15 14.30 -1.99
CA ARG A 193 9.23 14.39 -3.45
C ARG A 193 9.54 13.03 -4.06
N CYS A 194 8.75 12.61 -5.05
CA CYS A 194 8.97 11.32 -5.71
C CYS A 194 8.56 11.33 -7.18
N ASP A 195 9.04 10.32 -7.91
CA ASP A 195 8.64 10.08 -9.29
C ASP A 195 7.24 9.48 -9.35
N TYR A 196 6.97 8.46 -8.53
CA TYR A 196 5.71 7.70 -8.50
C TYR A 196 5.06 7.83 -7.14
N VAL A 197 3.76 8.07 -7.08
CA VAL A 197 2.98 8.04 -5.83
C VAL A 197 1.80 7.10 -5.95
N GLN A 198 1.61 6.23 -4.97
CA GLN A 198 0.35 5.51 -4.79
C GLN A 198 -0.69 6.49 -4.26
N MET A 199 -1.83 6.58 -4.93
CA MET A 199 -2.94 7.42 -4.50
C MET A 199 -3.56 6.83 -3.24
N SER A 200 -3.48 7.61 -2.17
CA SER A 200 -3.91 7.19 -0.84
C SER A 200 -5.39 6.79 -0.82
N HIS A 201 -5.73 5.77 -0.02
CA HIS A 201 -7.08 5.28 0.18
C HIS A 201 -7.81 5.04 -1.14
N HIS A 202 -7.13 4.32 -2.05
CA HIS A 202 -7.61 4.00 -3.40
C HIS A 202 -8.03 5.23 -4.24
N GLY A 203 -7.50 6.40 -3.90
CA GLY A 203 -7.82 7.67 -4.57
C GLY A 203 -9.10 8.36 -4.12
N GLN A 204 -9.78 7.83 -3.09
CA GLN A 204 -10.93 8.49 -2.48
C GLN A 204 -10.52 9.54 -1.42
N ASP A 205 -11.24 9.66 -0.29
CA ASP A 205 -11.00 10.58 0.83
C ASP A 205 -9.77 10.19 1.70
N GLY A 206 -8.62 10.06 1.07
CA GLY A 206 -7.34 9.70 1.70
C GLY A 206 -6.49 10.92 2.06
N ALA A 207 -5.24 10.93 1.58
CA ALA A 207 -4.31 12.02 1.82
C ALA A 207 -4.84 13.36 1.27
N THR A 208 -4.53 14.44 2.00
CA THR A 208 -5.01 15.78 1.62
C THR A 208 -4.29 16.32 0.38
N ARG A 209 -4.88 17.34 -0.24
CA ARG A 209 -4.32 18.02 -1.41
C ARG A 209 -2.88 18.51 -1.17
N GLU A 210 -2.61 19.05 0.03
CA GLU A 210 -1.30 19.58 0.41
C GLU A 210 -0.20 18.51 0.39
N VAL A 211 -0.55 17.25 0.69
CA VAL A 211 0.39 16.11 0.58
C VAL A 211 0.82 15.92 -0.86
N TYR A 212 -0.13 15.87 -1.80
CA TYR A 212 0.19 15.72 -3.23
C TYR A 212 0.95 16.93 -3.80
N GLU A 213 0.64 18.15 -3.32
CA GLU A 213 1.38 19.37 -3.66
C GLU A 213 2.83 19.34 -3.14
N ALA A 214 3.07 18.74 -1.98
CA ALA A 214 4.42 18.54 -1.43
C ALA A 214 5.19 17.45 -2.17
N ILE A 215 4.52 16.33 -2.51
CA ILE A 215 5.10 15.18 -3.23
C ILE A 215 5.51 15.58 -4.64
N ARG A 216 4.67 16.32 -5.36
CA ARG A 216 4.88 16.73 -6.77
C ARG A 216 5.21 15.54 -7.69
N PRO A 217 4.38 14.50 -7.74
CA PRO A 217 4.70 13.29 -8.46
C PRO A 217 4.74 13.52 -9.98
N THR A 218 5.57 12.74 -10.66
CA THR A 218 5.55 12.65 -12.12
C THR A 218 4.50 11.64 -12.60
N TYR A 219 4.26 10.60 -11.81
CA TYR A 219 3.40 9.47 -12.12
C TYR A 219 2.50 9.14 -10.92
N CYS A 220 1.21 8.91 -11.18
CA CYS A 220 0.24 8.54 -10.15
C CYS A 220 -0.24 7.11 -10.38
N LEU A 221 -0.14 6.28 -9.33
CA LEU A 221 -0.57 4.88 -9.32
C LEU A 221 -1.92 4.82 -8.57
N TRP A 222 -2.97 4.44 -9.27
CA TRP A 222 -4.33 4.46 -8.75
C TRP A 222 -4.83 3.04 -8.45
N PRO A 223 -4.76 2.57 -7.20
CA PRO A 223 -5.32 1.29 -6.78
C PRO A 223 -6.85 1.39 -6.65
N THR A 224 -7.50 1.87 -7.71
CA THR A 224 -8.89 2.31 -7.74
C THR A 224 -9.68 1.40 -8.68
N PRO A 225 -10.72 0.67 -8.18
CA PRO A 225 -11.59 -0.11 -9.05
C PRO A 225 -12.47 0.79 -9.93
N THR A 226 -13.06 0.19 -10.96
CA THR A 226 -13.83 0.92 -12.00
C THR A 226 -14.98 1.74 -11.39
N TRP A 227 -15.75 1.16 -10.48
CA TRP A 227 -16.89 1.84 -9.86
C TRP A 227 -16.47 3.01 -8.95
N LEU A 228 -15.32 2.90 -8.28
CA LEU A 228 -14.81 3.95 -7.41
C LEU A 228 -14.16 5.08 -8.23
N TRP A 229 -13.49 4.74 -9.34
CA TRP A 229 -12.92 5.72 -10.25
C TRP A 229 -13.95 6.73 -10.73
N ASP A 230 -15.12 6.26 -11.08
CA ASP A 230 -16.23 7.07 -11.55
C ASP A 230 -17.13 7.59 -10.42
N ASN A 231 -16.81 7.29 -9.14
CA ASN A 231 -17.65 7.58 -7.99
C ASN A 231 -19.13 7.23 -8.24
N GLN A 232 -19.35 5.99 -8.74
CA GLN A 232 -20.66 5.55 -9.17
C GLN A 232 -21.62 5.37 -8.00
N GLY A 233 -22.76 6.04 -8.08
CA GLY A 233 -23.89 5.88 -7.18
C GLY A 233 -25.18 5.51 -7.94
N PRO A 234 -26.34 5.52 -7.27
CA PRO A 234 -27.63 5.18 -7.90
C PRO A 234 -28.00 6.07 -9.09
N GLY A 235 -27.45 7.29 -9.15
CA GLY A 235 -27.65 8.26 -10.24
C GLY A 235 -26.62 8.17 -11.37
N GLY A 236 -25.64 7.26 -11.30
CA GLY A 236 -24.57 7.11 -12.29
C GLY A 236 -23.25 7.79 -11.89
N TYR A 237 -22.54 8.35 -12.88
CA TYR A 237 -21.24 9.01 -12.67
C TYR A 237 -21.31 10.15 -11.66
N ASP A 238 -20.35 10.16 -10.71
CA ASP A 238 -20.18 11.16 -9.64
C ASP A 238 -21.44 11.40 -8.79
N THR A 239 -22.22 10.34 -8.53
CA THR A 239 -23.38 10.36 -7.64
C THR A 239 -23.19 9.48 -6.40
N GLY A 240 -22.02 8.86 -6.25
CA GLY A 240 -21.59 8.19 -5.02
C GLY A 240 -21.20 9.19 -3.94
N PHE A 241 -20.80 8.67 -2.81
CA PHE A 241 -20.39 9.48 -1.65
C PHE A 241 -18.86 9.55 -1.45
N PHE A 242 -18.09 8.99 -2.40
CA PHE A 242 -16.63 9.02 -2.35
C PHE A 242 -16.07 10.27 -3.03
N GLU A 243 -14.87 10.69 -2.63
CA GLU A 243 -14.22 11.91 -3.13
C GLU A 243 -13.24 11.68 -4.27
N THR A 244 -13.32 10.54 -4.98
CA THR A 244 -12.37 10.17 -6.05
C THR A 244 -12.31 11.24 -7.16
N VAL A 245 -13.47 11.77 -7.56
CA VAL A 245 -13.52 12.81 -8.61
C VAL A 245 -12.87 14.11 -8.11
N VAL A 246 -13.02 14.44 -6.82
CA VAL A 246 -12.36 15.59 -6.19
C VAL A 246 -10.85 15.41 -6.19
N THR A 247 -10.37 14.25 -5.73
CA THR A 247 -8.94 13.91 -5.73
C THR A 247 -8.34 13.97 -7.14
N ARG A 248 -9.04 13.43 -8.14
CA ARG A 248 -8.64 13.54 -9.56
C ARG A 248 -8.53 14.99 -10.00
N GLY A 249 -9.43 15.85 -9.55
CA GLY A 249 -9.39 17.29 -9.80
C GLY A 249 -8.14 17.95 -9.23
N TRP A 250 -7.74 17.61 -8.00
CA TRP A 250 -6.51 18.11 -7.40
C TRP A 250 -5.27 17.67 -8.18
N ILE A 251 -5.19 16.38 -8.52
CA ILE A 251 -4.06 15.83 -9.26
C ILE A 251 -3.96 16.44 -10.67
N SER A 252 -5.09 16.65 -11.34
CA SER A 252 -5.11 17.29 -12.66
C SER A 252 -4.62 18.76 -12.63
N ALA A 253 -4.72 19.41 -11.47
CA ALA A 253 -4.17 20.76 -11.28
C ALA A 253 -2.65 20.78 -11.02
N LEU A 254 -2.04 19.62 -10.77
CA LEU A 254 -0.60 19.48 -10.61
C LEU A 254 0.08 19.35 -11.97
N HIS A 255 0.63 20.44 -12.48
CA HIS A 255 1.29 20.48 -13.81
C HIS A 255 2.53 19.58 -13.94
N CYS A 256 3.00 18.94 -12.86
CA CYS A 256 4.11 17.98 -12.86
C CYS A 256 3.70 16.57 -13.28
N VAL A 257 2.43 16.21 -13.17
CA VAL A 257 1.94 14.85 -13.48
C VAL A 257 1.92 14.63 -14.99
N LYS A 258 2.60 13.57 -15.44
CA LYS A 258 2.72 13.20 -16.86
C LYS A 258 1.83 12.01 -17.23
N ARG A 259 1.58 11.08 -16.28
CA ARG A 259 0.82 9.87 -16.57
C ARG A 259 0.15 9.33 -15.30
N HIS A 260 -1.01 8.73 -15.50
CA HIS A 260 -1.73 7.93 -14.53
C HIS A 260 -1.62 6.45 -14.92
N TYR A 261 -1.39 5.59 -13.96
CA TYR A 261 -1.48 4.14 -14.08
C TYR A 261 -2.70 3.70 -13.30
N LEU A 262 -3.67 3.12 -13.98
CA LEU A 262 -4.95 2.75 -13.39
C LEU A 262 -5.02 1.22 -13.20
N MET A 263 -5.33 0.77 -12.00
CA MET A 263 -5.45 -0.66 -11.67
C MET A 263 -6.42 -1.39 -12.61
N GLN A 264 -7.49 -0.73 -13.03
CA GLN A 264 -8.50 -1.27 -13.96
C GLN A 264 -7.97 -1.52 -15.39
N GLU A 265 -6.84 -0.92 -15.77
CA GLU A 265 -6.21 -1.17 -17.08
C GLU A 265 -5.42 -2.48 -17.10
N GLY A 266 -5.22 -3.11 -15.95
CA GLY A 266 -4.43 -4.32 -15.79
C GLY A 266 -3.23 -4.14 -14.87
N THR A 267 -2.41 -5.18 -14.76
CA THR A 267 -1.15 -5.09 -14.01
C THR A 267 -0.13 -4.27 -14.80
N HIS A 268 0.46 -3.29 -14.14
CA HIS A 268 1.52 -2.47 -14.71
C HIS A 268 2.88 -2.96 -14.21
N VAL A 269 3.77 -3.26 -15.13
CA VAL A 269 5.19 -3.55 -14.84
C VAL A 269 5.99 -2.35 -15.36
N ILE A 270 6.55 -1.60 -14.43
CA ILE A 270 7.21 -0.32 -14.69
C ILE A 270 8.71 -0.52 -14.50
N ASP A 271 9.49 -0.37 -15.56
CA ASP A 271 10.95 -0.36 -15.49
C ASP A 271 11.42 0.96 -14.87
N LEU A 272 12.09 0.88 -13.71
CA LEU A 272 12.57 2.06 -13.01
C LEU A 272 13.91 2.58 -13.59
N GLY A 273 14.59 1.80 -14.41
CA GLY A 273 15.83 2.20 -15.10
C GLY A 273 15.62 2.91 -16.44
N GLU A 274 14.40 2.92 -16.98
CA GLU A 274 14.11 3.64 -18.22
C GLU A 274 13.94 5.15 -17.97
N HIS A 275 14.57 5.96 -18.84
CA HIS A 275 14.59 7.45 -18.78
C HIS A 275 13.48 8.10 -19.60
#